data_7c064e301342f8898eb0b7182d05189f
#
_entry.id   7c064e301342f8898eb0b7182d05189f
#
_cell.length_a   1.000
_cell.length_b   1.000
_cell.length_c   1.000
_cell.angle_alpha   90.00
_cell.angle_beta   90.00
_cell.angle_gamma   90.00
#
_symmetry.space_group_name_H-M   'P 1'
#
loop_
_entity.id
_entity.type
_entity.pdbx_description
1 polymer ?
#
loop_
_entity_poly.entity_id
_entity_poly.type
_entity_poly.pdbx_seq_one_letter_code
_entity_poly.pdbx_strand_id
1 'polypeptide(L)'
;EYDYVQYGQLGAYHCPSCGWGRPALVRRVTDVELTCGGYGFDLNFGPDTDAPATHIATRYNGLYMIYNVAAAFFAARELGVKAAHLQPTLDAYVPAGGRMGRWEIAGRTVEANLAKNPVGFDRQIQSIKTAGGRLCAFFLNDNDADGHDVSWIYDVDFERIADTPGLVAFVGGTRAHDMQVRLKYAGIDAAIISNIEQAIGAVADEEAGDTFYAVANYTAFPPLVKELDELKGTDASSVASHAVTRADGSAVPTDIVPVELSRPLRIVYLYPDALNLYGDGGNVIALERRCAWRGIPVHVDEVRMGET
;
A
#
# COMPACT_ATOMS: atom_id res chain seq x y z
N GLU A 1 1.14 27.59 4.09
CA GLU A 1 -0.32 27.49 3.84
C GLU A 1 -0.60 26.59 2.65
N TYR A 2 -1.81 26.02 2.64
CA TYR A 2 -2.29 25.22 1.51
C TYR A 2 -3.36 25.99 0.75
N ASP A 3 -3.23 26.07 -0.57
CA ASP A 3 -4.30 26.56 -1.45
C ASP A 3 -5.44 25.53 -1.52
N TYR A 4 -5.04 24.24 -1.55
CA TYR A 4 -5.96 23.11 -1.35
C TYR A 4 -5.19 21.88 -0.87
N VAL A 5 -5.85 21.02 -0.11
CA VAL A 5 -5.38 19.71 0.30
C VAL A 5 -6.06 18.66 -0.57
N GLN A 6 -5.28 17.81 -1.19
CA GLN A 6 -5.78 16.75 -2.05
C GLN A 6 -5.93 15.42 -1.31
N TYR A 7 -4.88 15.03 -0.55
CA TYR A 7 -4.84 13.76 0.16
C TYR A 7 -3.78 13.80 1.27
N GLY A 8 -4.19 13.66 2.52
CA GLY A 8 -3.29 13.82 3.67
C GLY A 8 -2.60 15.18 3.62
N GLN A 9 -1.27 15.20 3.62
CA GLN A 9 -0.47 16.42 3.49
C GLN A 9 -0.14 16.79 2.03
N LEU A 10 -0.72 16.10 1.06
CA LEU A 10 -0.49 16.39 -0.36
C LEU A 10 -1.49 17.45 -0.85
N GLY A 11 -1.01 18.45 -1.56
CA GLY A 11 -1.84 19.53 -2.07
C GLY A 11 -1.01 20.62 -2.74
N ALA A 12 -1.64 21.72 -3.08
CA ALA A 12 -0.95 22.95 -3.47
C ALA A 12 -0.62 23.74 -2.21
N TYR A 13 0.63 24.10 -2.06
CA TYR A 13 1.12 24.85 -0.90
C TYR A 13 2.01 26.00 -1.33
N HIS A 14 2.03 27.05 -0.52
CA HIS A 14 2.96 28.15 -0.67
C HIS A 14 3.38 28.73 0.68
N CYS A 15 4.52 29.38 0.69
CA CYS A 15 4.97 30.17 1.83
C CYS A 15 4.45 31.59 1.70
N PRO A 16 3.62 32.09 2.62
CA PRO A 16 3.06 33.44 2.54
C PRO A 16 4.13 34.54 2.68
N SER A 17 5.29 34.21 3.27
CA SER A 17 6.36 35.16 3.50
C SER A 17 7.30 35.35 2.30
N CYS A 18 7.65 34.25 1.59
CA CYS A 18 8.65 34.30 0.52
C CYS A 18 8.11 33.86 -0.85
N GLY A 19 6.86 33.42 -0.94
CA GLY A 19 6.26 32.95 -2.18
C GLY A 19 6.73 31.58 -2.65
N TRP A 20 7.66 30.92 -1.92
CA TRP A 20 8.06 29.56 -2.27
C TRP A 20 6.86 28.62 -2.19
N GLY A 21 6.67 27.80 -3.19
CA GLY A 21 5.52 26.93 -3.25
C GLY A 21 5.77 25.65 -4.03
N ARG A 22 4.74 24.85 -4.16
CA ARG A 22 4.81 23.61 -4.92
C ARG A 22 5.19 23.90 -6.38
N PRO A 23 6.22 23.23 -6.93
CA PRO A 23 6.55 23.35 -8.34
C PRO A 23 5.37 22.99 -9.24
N ALA A 24 5.33 23.54 -10.45
CA ALA A 24 4.34 23.18 -11.45
C ALA A 24 4.43 21.67 -11.74
N LEU A 25 3.27 21.01 -11.77
CA LEU A 25 3.20 19.59 -12.07
C LEU A 25 3.40 19.39 -13.58
N VAL A 26 4.50 18.80 -13.97
CA VAL A 26 4.78 18.41 -15.36
C VAL A 26 3.99 17.15 -15.70
N ARG A 27 3.98 16.18 -14.79
CA ARG A 27 3.22 14.94 -14.91
C ARG A 27 2.06 14.93 -13.94
N ARG A 28 0.91 14.46 -14.39
CA ARG A 28 -0.32 14.51 -13.61
C ARG A 28 -1.13 13.23 -13.76
N VAL A 29 -1.87 12.93 -12.73
CA VAL A 29 -3.01 12.01 -12.76
C VAL A 29 -4.27 12.85 -12.84
N THR A 30 -5.16 12.53 -13.76
CA THR A 30 -6.47 13.17 -13.92
C THR A 30 -7.57 12.12 -14.03
N ASP A 31 -8.81 12.56 -14.04
CA ASP A 31 -9.99 11.73 -14.31
C ASP A 31 -10.06 10.47 -13.44
N VAL A 32 -9.79 10.66 -12.14
CA VAL A 32 -9.83 9.59 -11.16
C VAL A 32 -11.27 9.21 -10.89
N GLU A 33 -11.61 7.97 -11.16
CA GLU A 33 -12.93 7.39 -10.90
C GLU A 33 -12.83 6.11 -10.06
N LEU A 34 -13.84 5.89 -9.22
CA LEU A 34 -13.98 4.64 -8.48
C LEU A 34 -14.64 3.61 -9.40
N THR A 35 -13.99 2.45 -9.57
CA THR A 35 -14.50 1.34 -10.36
C THR A 35 -14.91 0.17 -9.44
N CYS A 36 -15.56 -0.84 -10.00
CA CYS A 36 -15.87 -2.05 -9.26
C CYS A 36 -14.57 -2.81 -8.92
N GLY A 37 -14.04 -2.56 -7.71
CA GLY A 37 -12.85 -3.23 -7.18
C GLY A 37 -11.54 -2.45 -7.27
N GLY A 38 -11.57 -1.16 -7.68
CA GLY A 38 -10.35 -0.34 -7.74
C GLY A 38 -10.58 1.06 -8.26
N TYR A 39 -9.64 1.58 -9.02
CA TYR A 39 -9.69 2.93 -9.59
C TYR A 39 -9.34 2.93 -11.08
N GLY A 40 -10.08 3.74 -11.86
CA GLY A 40 -9.69 4.20 -13.18
C GLY A 40 -9.07 5.61 -13.08
N PHE A 41 -8.06 5.90 -13.87
CA PHE A 41 -7.44 7.23 -13.94
C PHE A 41 -6.58 7.39 -15.18
N ASP A 42 -6.33 8.64 -15.54
CA ASP A 42 -5.51 9.00 -16.69
C ASP A 42 -4.13 9.51 -16.28
N LEU A 43 -3.08 8.96 -16.92
CA LEU A 43 -1.70 9.43 -16.79
C LEU A 43 -1.37 10.43 -17.89
N ASN A 44 -1.05 11.65 -17.51
CA ASN A 44 -0.62 12.72 -18.41
C ASN A 44 0.90 12.92 -18.27
N PHE A 45 1.63 12.68 -19.37
CA PHE A 45 3.09 12.65 -19.38
C PHE A 45 3.76 14.02 -19.58
N GLY A 46 2.97 15.09 -19.62
CA GLY A 46 3.45 16.46 -19.67
C GLY A 46 3.40 17.09 -21.06
N PRO A 47 3.66 18.39 -21.14
CA PRO A 47 3.54 19.17 -22.37
C PRO A 47 4.60 18.86 -23.41
N ASP A 48 5.72 18.24 -23.02
CA ASP A 48 6.83 17.90 -23.91
C ASP A 48 6.58 16.61 -24.71
N THR A 49 5.42 16.01 -24.55
CA THR A 49 5.02 14.82 -25.28
C THR A 49 3.67 15.08 -25.96
N ASP A 50 3.63 14.96 -27.27
CA ASP A 50 2.34 14.92 -28.04
C ASP A 50 1.56 13.62 -27.77
N ALA A 51 1.99 12.83 -26.78
CA ALA A 51 1.35 11.58 -26.43
C ALA A 51 0.02 11.87 -25.70
N PRO A 52 -1.08 11.23 -26.15
CA PRO A 52 -2.34 11.32 -25.43
C PRO A 52 -2.20 10.75 -24.02
N ALA A 53 -3.09 11.18 -23.12
CA ALA A 53 -3.19 10.58 -21.80
C ALA A 53 -3.38 9.07 -21.92
N THR A 54 -2.76 8.33 -21.01
CA THR A 54 -2.88 6.87 -20.96
C THR A 54 -3.81 6.48 -19.84
N HIS A 55 -4.96 5.90 -20.20
CA HIS A 55 -5.90 5.39 -19.21
C HIS A 55 -5.35 4.14 -18.52
N ILE A 56 -5.46 4.11 -17.19
CA ILE A 56 -5.05 3.00 -16.33
C ILE A 56 -6.22 2.59 -15.46
N ALA A 57 -6.50 1.29 -15.44
CA ALA A 57 -7.44 0.69 -14.50
C ALA A 57 -6.69 -0.18 -13.50
N THR A 58 -6.95 -0.01 -12.23
CA THR A 58 -6.35 -0.84 -11.17
C THR A 58 -7.43 -1.52 -10.35
N ARG A 59 -7.19 -2.77 -9.98
CA ARG A 59 -8.02 -3.55 -9.04
C ARG A 59 -7.63 -3.35 -7.57
N TYR A 60 -6.71 -2.42 -7.31
CA TYR A 60 -6.24 -2.15 -5.96
C TYR A 60 -7.03 -1.00 -5.34
N ASN A 61 -7.59 -1.24 -4.16
CA ASN A 61 -8.29 -0.23 -3.39
C ASN A 61 -7.28 0.71 -2.70
N GLY A 62 -7.70 1.94 -2.51
CA GLY A 62 -6.94 2.97 -1.82
C GLY A 62 -6.24 3.97 -2.76
N LEU A 63 -6.51 5.25 -2.54
CA LEU A 63 -5.96 6.37 -3.33
C LEU A 63 -4.42 6.35 -3.42
N TYR A 64 -3.74 5.85 -2.37
CA TYR A 64 -2.28 5.75 -2.37
C TYR A 64 -1.74 4.82 -3.47
N MET A 65 -2.53 3.84 -3.92
CA MET A 65 -2.13 2.97 -5.04
C MET A 65 -2.06 3.73 -6.35
N ILE A 66 -2.90 4.73 -6.55
CA ILE A 66 -2.82 5.63 -7.71
C ILE A 66 -1.46 6.31 -7.74
N TYR A 67 -1.00 6.86 -6.61
CA TYR A 67 0.32 7.50 -6.52
C TYR A 67 1.46 6.51 -6.80
N ASN A 68 1.38 5.29 -6.23
CA ASN A 68 2.40 4.28 -6.45
C ASN A 68 2.47 3.83 -7.91
N VAL A 69 1.31 3.57 -8.52
CA VAL A 69 1.23 3.18 -9.94
C VAL A 69 1.69 4.33 -10.84
N ALA A 70 1.25 5.55 -10.58
CA ALA A 70 1.67 6.73 -11.34
C ALA A 70 3.18 6.94 -11.25
N ALA A 71 3.76 6.88 -10.05
CA ALA A 71 5.21 7.03 -9.86
C ALA A 71 6.00 5.95 -10.63
N ALA A 72 5.58 4.68 -10.51
CA ALA A 72 6.22 3.58 -11.22
C ALA A 72 6.10 3.73 -12.74
N PHE A 73 4.94 4.14 -13.24
CA PHE A 73 4.70 4.27 -14.68
C PHE A 73 5.36 5.51 -15.28
N PHE A 74 5.38 6.62 -14.57
CA PHE A 74 6.15 7.78 -15.01
C PHE A 74 7.64 7.46 -15.08
N ALA A 75 8.19 6.76 -14.09
CA ALA A 75 9.58 6.31 -14.12
C ALA A 75 9.83 5.33 -15.28
N ALA A 76 8.95 4.36 -15.50
CA ALA A 76 9.05 3.42 -16.62
C ALA A 76 9.06 4.13 -17.98
N ARG A 77 8.24 5.16 -18.15
CA ARG A 77 8.21 5.98 -19.38
C ARG A 77 9.52 6.74 -19.59
N GLU A 78 10.11 7.28 -18.53
CA GLU A 78 11.45 7.90 -18.61
C GLU A 78 12.53 6.92 -19.05
N LEU A 79 12.37 5.65 -18.68
CA LEU A 79 13.26 4.57 -19.10
C LEU A 79 12.91 3.99 -20.48
N GLY A 80 12.02 4.63 -21.22
CA GLY A 80 11.68 4.25 -22.60
C GLY A 80 10.61 3.15 -22.75
N VAL A 81 9.99 2.70 -21.65
CA VAL A 81 8.88 1.74 -21.74
C VAL A 81 7.70 2.36 -22.48
N LYS A 82 7.17 1.68 -23.47
CA LYS A 82 6.02 2.17 -24.24
C LYS A 82 4.73 2.14 -23.41
N ALA A 83 3.85 3.13 -23.60
CA ALA A 83 2.58 3.22 -22.87
C ALA A 83 1.71 1.95 -23.00
N ALA A 84 1.74 1.29 -24.16
CA ALA A 84 1.00 0.05 -24.42
C ALA A 84 1.38 -1.12 -23.48
N HIS A 85 2.53 -1.06 -22.82
CA HIS A 85 2.97 -2.11 -21.88
C HIS A 85 2.54 -1.84 -20.42
N LEU A 86 2.08 -0.64 -20.11
CA LEU A 86 1.80 -0.25 -18.72
C LEU A 86 0.62 -1.03 -18.13
N GLN A 87 -0.54 -1.01 -18.79
CA GLN A 87 -1.72 -1.72 -18.32
C GLN A 87 -1.50 -3.24 -18.23
N PRO A 88 -0.99 -3.94 -19.25
CA PRO A 88 -0.72 -5.38 -19.15
C PRO A 88 0.26 -5.75 -18.02
N THR A 89 1.24 -4.88 -17.76
CA THR A 89 2.18 -5.08 -16.63
C THR A 89 1.47 -4.97 -15.28
N LEU A 90 0.56 -3.99 -15.14
CA LEU A 90 -0.23 -3.83 -13.93
C LEU A 90 -1.20 -5.00 -13.72
N ASP A 91 -1.83 -5.49 -14.80
CA ASP A 91 -2.75 -6.63 -14.74
C ASP A 91 -2.06 -7.91 -14.29
N ALA A 92 -0.80 -8.08 -14.70
CA ALA A 92 0.04 -9.21 -14.30
C ALA A 92 0.71 -9.04 -12.93
N TYR A 93 0.66 -7.83 -12.34
CA TYR A 93 1.30 -7.57 -11.08
C TYR A 93 0.51 -8.18 -9.92
N VAL A 94 1.22 -8.92 -9.07
CA VAL A 94 0.70 -9.43 -7.80
C VAL A 94 1.55 -8.83 -6.68
N PRO A 95 0.95 -8.10 -5.73
CA PRO A 95 1.70 -7.52 -4.61
C PRO A 95 2.42 -8.63 -3.81
N ALA A 96 3.72 -8.45 -3.58
CA ALA A 96 4.49 -9.37 -2.75
C ALA A 96 4.15 -9.18 -1.26
N GLY A 97 4.30 -10.25 -0.46
CA GLY A 97 4.22 -10.18 0.99
C GLY A 97 2.80 -10.06 1.56
N GLY A 98 1.80 -10.59 0.84
CA GLY A 98 0.42 -10.71 1.37
C GLY A 98 -0.30 -9.37 1.59
N ARG A 99 0.26 -8.25 1.10
CA ARG A 99 -0.44 -6.96 1.16
C ARG A 99 -1.65 -6.99 0.26
N MET A 100 -2.81 -6.57 0.77
CA MET A 100 -4.11 -6.66 0.09
C MET A 100 -4.47 -8.12 -0.25
N GLY A 101 -4.14 -9.03 0.65
CA GLY A 101 -4.53 -10.42 0.54
C GLY A 101 -6.04 -10.57 0.68
N ARG A 102 -6.61 -11.50 -0.11
CA ARG A 102 -8.03 -11.83 -0.07
C ARG A 102 -8.18 -13.34 0.03
N TRP A 103 -8.98 -13.77 0.96
CA TRP A 103 -9.28 -15.18 1.23
C TRP A 103 -10.78 -15.39 1.23
N GLU A 104 -11.21 -16.54 0.71
CA GLU A 104 -12.59 -17.01 0.87
C GLU A 104 -12.57 -18.09 1.97
N ILE A 105 -13.22 -17.80 3.09
CA ILE A 105 -13.26 -18.67 4.28
C ILE A 105 -14.69 -18.78 4.76
N ALA A 106 -15.22 -20.00 4.84
CA ALA A 106 -16.61 -20.29 5.27
C ALA A 106 -17.66 -19.44 4.51
N GLY A 107 -17.47 -19.28 3.18
CA GLY A 107 -18.39 -18.51 2.33
C GLY A 107 -18.28 -16.98 2.50
N ARG A 108 -17.26 -16.50 3.16
CA ARG A 108 -17.01 -15.08 3.44
C ARG A 108 -15.68 -14.63 2.87
N THR A 109 -15.66 -13.47 2.25
CA THR A 109 -14.41 -12.82 1.85
C THR A 109 -13.72 -12.20 3.06
N VAL A 110 -12.46 -12.53 3.29
CA VAL A 110 -11.58 -11.89 4.28
C VAL A 110 -10.51 -11.10 3.55
N GLU A 111 -10.41 -9.80 3.81
CA GLU A 111 -9.34 -8.94 3.31
C GLU A 111 -8.36 -8.61 4.44
N ALA A 112 -7.08 -8.98 4.29
CA ALA A 112 -6.07 -8.68 5.27
C ALA A 112 -5.04 -7.69 4.76
N ASN A 113 -4.73 -6.68 5.56
CA ASN A 113 -3.83 -5.59 5.22
C ASN A 113 -2.83 -5.28 6.32
N LEU A 114 -1.59 -5.01 5.90
CA LEU A 114 -0.54 -4.50 6.78
C LEU A 114 -0.67 -2.99 6.96
N ALA A 115 -0.67 -2.52 8.21
CA ALA A 115 -0.54 -1.10 8.54
C ALA A 115 0.34 -0.94 9.80
N LYS A 116 1.45 -0.23 9.71
CA LYS A 116 2.48 -0.15 10.76
C LYS A 116 2.68 1.26 11.36
N ASN A 117 1.82 2.18 11.02
CA ASN A 117 1.85 3.57 11.48
C ASN A 117 0.47 4.22 11.31
N PRO A 118 0.22 5.40 11.89
CA PRO A 118 -1.07 6.08 11.82
C PRO A 118 -1.57 6.26 10.39
N VAL A 119 -0.72 6.74 9.49
CA VAL A 119 -1.09 7.00 8.08
C VAL A 119 -1.52 5.70 7.37
N GLY A 120 -0.86 4.58 7.67
CA GLY A 120 -1.23 3.27 7.13
C GLY A 120 -2.59 2.81 7.64
N PHE A 121 -2.83 2.95 8.94
CA PHE A 121 -4.12 2.61 9.54
C PHE A 121 -5.25 3.50 9.03
N ASP A 122 -5.06 4.83 8.98
CA ASP A 122 -6.07 5.76 8.46
C ASP A 122 -6.51 5.42 7.03
N ARG A 123 -5.59 4.96 6.20
CA ARG A 123 -5.89 4.51 4.85
C ARG A 123 -6.75 3.26 4.83
N GLN A 124 -6.46 2.30 5.72
CA GLN A 124 -7.30 1.10 5.84
C GLN A 124 -8.68 1.46 6.37
N ILE A 125 -8.76 2.30 7.41
CA ILE A 125 -10.03 2.81 7.96
C ILE A 125 -10.85 3.52 6.86
N GLN A 126 -10.21 4.39 6.07
CA GLN A 126 -10.87 5.07 4.96
C GLN A 126 -11.37 4.09 3.88
N SER A 127 -10.58 3.06 3.56
CA SER A 127 -10.96 2.02 2.61
C SER A 127 -12.17 1.22 3.11
N ILE A 128 -12.14 0.79 4.38
CA ILE A 128 -13.23 0.10 5.05
C ILE A 128 -14.52 0.96 5.03
N LYS A 129 -14.40 2.24 5.41
CA LYS A 129 -15.55 3.17 5.38
C LYS A 129 -16.13 3.33 3.98
N THR A 130 -15.28 3.52 2.97
CA THR A 130 -15.71 3.69 1.57
C THR A 130 -16.40 2.44 1.01
N ALA A 131 -15.92 1.27 1.41
CA ALA A 131 -16.52 -0.01 1.02
C ALA A 131 -17.82 -0.35 1.81
N GLY A 132 -18.20 0.46 2.80
CA GLY A 132 -19.31 0.15 3.69
C GLY A 132 -19.03 -1.03 4.61
N GLY A 133 -17.75 -1.33 4.87
CA GLY A 133 -17.33 -2.47 5.68
C GLY A 133 -17.74 -2.31 7.14
N ARG A 134 -18.33 -3.36 7.70
CA ARG A 134 -18.81 -3.38 9.08
C ARG A 134 -18.21 -4.49 9.94
N LEU A 135 -17.45 -5.41 9.36
CA LEU A 135 -16.78 -6.50 10.09
C LEU A 135 -15.27 -6.22 10.09
N CYS A 136 -14.71 -5.95 11.25
CA CYS A 136 -13.31 -5.52 11.37
C CYS A 136 -12.56 -6.26 12.48
N ALA A 137 -11.29 -6.61 12.24
CA ALA A 137 -10.36 -7.03 13.27
C ALA A 137 -9.05 -6.24 13.18
N PHE A 138 -8.54 -5.77 14.32
CA PHE A 138 -7.31 -5.01 14.43
C PHE A 138 -6.30 -5.75 15.29
N PHE A 139 -5.15 -6.11 14.72
CA PHE A 139 -4.11 -6.86 15.41
C PHE A 139 -2.91 -5.95 15.68
N LEU A 140 -2.53 -5.82 16.93
CA LEU A 140 -1.45 -4.96 17.38
C LEU A 140 -0.45 -5.74 18.23
N ASN A 141 0.81 -5.75 17.80
CA ASN A 141 1.93 -6.26 18.57
C ASN A 141 2.91 -5.13 18.92
N ASP A 142 3.78 -5.40 19.88
CA ASP A 142 4.87 -4.52 20.34
C ASP A 142 6.22 -5.25 20.39
N ASN A 143 6.43 -6.18 19.46
CA ASN A 143 7.71 -6.86 19.32
C ASN A 143 8.79 -5.87 18.85
N ASP A 144 10.08 -6.23 19.00
CA ASP A 144 11.21 -5.36 18.67
C ASP A 144 11.10 -4.70 17.28
N ALA A 145 10.60 -5.43 16.28
CA ALA A 145 10.44 -4.92 14.92
C ALA A 145 9.24 -3.97 14.72
N ASP A 146 8.28 -3.94 15.67
CA ASP A 146 7.17 -2.99 15.68
C ASP A 146 7.53 -1.69 16.40
N GLY A 147 8.49 -1.79 17.32
CA GLY A 147 8.73 -0.81 18.36
C GLY A 147 7.80 -1.00 19.56
N HIS A 148 8.30 -0.74 20.76
CA HIS A 148 7.55 -0.97 21.99
C HIS A 148 6.54 0.13 22.31
N ASP A 149 6.69 1.31 21.72
CA ASP A 149 5.74 2.40 21.85
C ASP A 149 4.58 2.24 20.88
N VAL A 150 3.42 1.92 21.41
CA VAL A 150 2.17 1.79 20.64
C VAL A 150 1.26 3.02 20.76
N SER A 151 1.74 4.10 21.40
CA SER A 151 0.92 5.32 21.60
C SER A 151 0.47 5.96 20.29
N TRP A 152 1.16 5.69 19.19
CA TRP A 152 0.78 6.15 17.85
C TRP A 152 -0.61 5.71 17.40
N ILE A 153 -1.22 4.67 18.02
CA ILE A 153 -2.61 4.28 17.71
C ILE A 153 -3.61 5.38 18.05
N TYR A 154 -3.25 6.32 18.92
CA TYR A 154 -4.09 7.47 19.28
C TYR A 154 -4.12 8.55 18.19
N ASP A 155 -3.17 8.51 17.26
CA ASP A 155 -3.14 9.38 16.08
C ASP A 155 -3.96 8.80 14.90
N VAL A 156 -4.51 7.58 15.04
CA VAL A 156 -5.37 6.93 14.04
C VAL A 156 -6.81 7.39 14.22
N ASP A 157 -7.47 7.78 13.14
CA ASP A 157 -8.86 8.29 13.12
C ASP A 157 -9.88 7.14 13.01
N PHE A 158 -9.95 6.30 14.05
CA PHE A 158 -10.96 5.22 14.14
C PHE A 158 -12.40 5.76 14.22
N GLU A 159 -12.58 6.99 14.64
CA GLU A 159 -13.85 7.69 14.73
C GLU A 159 -14.60 7.68 13.40
N ARG A 160 -13.88 7.59 12.29
CA ARG A 160 -14.49 7.53 10.93
C ARG A 160 -15.40 6.34 10.69
N ILE A 161 -15.18 5.22 11.38
CA ILE A 161 -16.01 4.02 11.22
C ILE A 161 -16.98 3.80 12.39
N ALA A 162 -16.89 4.61 13.44
CA ALA A 162 -17.68 4.45 14.65
C ALA A 162 -19.20 4.54 14.40
N ASP A 163 -19.62 5.33 13.43
CA ASP A 163 -21.02 5.51 13.04
C ASP A 163 -21.51 4.52 11.98
N THR A 164 -20.69 3.49 11.64
CA THR A 164 -21.08 2.48 10.66
C THR A 164 -22.19 1.58 11.24
N PRO A 165 -23.36 1.52 10.61
CA PRO A 165 -24.46 0.70 11.13
C PRO A 165 -24.09 -0.78 11.20
N GLY A 166 -24.30 -1.42 12.35
CA GLY A 166 -23.99 -2.82 12.55
C GLY A 166 -22.49 -3.13 12.57
N LEU A 167 -21.64 -2.17 12.94
CA LEU A 167 -20.21 -2.41 13.10
C LEU A 167 -19.94 -3.47 14.17
N VAL A 168 -19.21 -4.50 13.79
CA VAL A 168 -18.67 -5.53 14.68
C VAL A 168 -17.15 -5.45 14.62
N ALA A 169 -16.52 -5.21 15.76
CA ALA A 169 -15.09 -5.02 15.84
C ALA A 169 -14.43 -6.02 16.80
N PHE A 170 -13.28 -6.52 16.39
CA PHE A 170 -12.42 -7.40 17.17
C PHE A 170 -11.02 -6.82 17.29
N VAL A 171 -10.31 -7.22 18.35
CA VAL A 171 -8.91 -6.85 18.56
C VAL A 171 -8.09 -8.06 19.00
N GLY A 172 -6.86 -8.16 18.49
CA GLY A 172 -5.95 -9.25 18.79
C GLY A 172 -4.49 -8.78 18.87
N GLY A 173 -3.58 -9.72 19.13
CA GLY A 173 -2.17 -9.45 19.27
C GLY A 173 -1.74 -9.19 20.71
N THR A 174 -0.45 -8.96 20.93
CA THR A 174 0.15 -8.76 22.28
C THR A 174 -0.40 -7.51 22.98
N ARG A 175 -0.86 -6.51 22.20
CA ARG A 175 -1.40 -5.22 22.68
C ARG A 175 -2.90 -5.08 22.38
N ALA A 176 -3.63 -6.21 22.38
CA ALA A 176 -5.07 -6.21 22.15
C ALA A 176 -5.85 -5.30 23.13
N HIS A 177 -5.45 -5.26 24.40
CA HIS A 177 -6.09 -4.39 25.38
C HIS A 177 -5.89 -2.90 25.09
N ASP A 178 -4.70 -2.50 24.63
CA ASP A 178 -4.45 -1.09 24.26
C ASP A 178 -5.30 -0.70 23.06
N MET A 179 -5.38 -1.56 22.05
CA MET A 179 -6.24 -1.34 20.91
C MET A 179 -7.73 -1.30 21.30
N GLN A 180 -8.17 -2.19 22.19
CA GLN A 180 -9.55 -2.17 22.72
C GLN A 180 -9.87 -0.84 23.40
N VAL A 181 -8.97 -0.36 24.25
CA VAL A 181 -9.12 0.94 24.93
C VAL A 181 -9.18 2.07 23.90
N ARG A 182 -8.29 2.05 22.89
CA ARG A 182 -8.30 3.07 21.83
C ARG A 182 -9.63 3.08 21.06
N LEU A 183 -10.13 1.90 20.66
CA LEU A 183 -11.41 1.79 19.98
C LEU A 183 -12.58 2.27 20.84
N LYS A 184 -12.55 1.97 22.13
CA LYS A 184 -13.56 2.47 23.09
C LYS A 184 -13.58 4.00 23.16
N TYR A 185 -12.41 4.66 23.11
CA TYR A 185 -12.34 6.13 23.02
C TYR A 185 -12.94 6.66 21.71
N ALA A 186 -12.87 5.89 20.64
CA ALA A 186 -13.53 6.21 19.37
C ALA A 186 -15.05 5.92 19.36
N GLY A 187 -15.60 5.38 20.45
CA GLY A 187 -17.01 4.99 20.53
C GLY A 187 -17.31 3.61 19.91
N ILE A 188 -16.27 2.77 19.74
CA ILE A 188 -16.38 1.43 19.15
C ILE A 188 -16.18 0.38 20.23
N ASP A 189 -17.19 -0.46 20.47
CA ASP A 189 -17.02 -1.64 21.30
C ASP A 189 -16.36 -2.75 20.50
N ALA A 190 -15.28 -3.33 21.03
CA ALA A 190 -14.54 -4.40 20.39
C ALA A 190 -14.29 -5.57 21.34
N ALA A 191 -14.47 -6.80 20.84
CA ALA A 191 -14.16 -8.02 21.56
C ALA A 191 -12.69 -8.42 21.36
N ILE A 192 -12.02 -8.88 22.42
CA ILE A 192 -10.67 -9.43 22.34
C ILE A 192 -10.76 -10.87 21.81
N ILE A 193 -9.91 -11.18 20.84
CA ILE A 193 -9.81 -12.50 20.22
C ILE A 193 -8.37 -13.03 20.32
N SER A 194 -8.25 -14.35 20.32
CA SER A 194 -6.94 -15.01 20.29
C SER A 194 -6.39 -15.16 18.87
N ASN A 195 -7.28 -15.29 17.88
CA ASN A 195 -6.94 -15.53 16.48
C ASN A 195 -8.10 -15.08 15.57
N ILE A 196 -7.87 -15.06 14.25
CA ILE A 196 -8.86 -14.61 13.28
C ILE A 196 -10.01 -15.63 13.11
N GLU A 197 -9.75 -16.92 13.30
CA GLU A 197 -10.78 -17.97 13.24
C GLU A 197 -11.90 -17.71 14.26
N GLN A 198 -11.50 -17.33 15.48
CA GLN A 198 -12.46 -16.96 16.52
C GLN A 198 -13.35 -15.77 16.12
N ALA A 199 -12.77 -14.76 15.46
CA ALA A 199 -13.54 -13.62 14.98
C ALA A 199 -14.52 -14.00 13.87
N ILE A 200 -14.07 -14.79 12.90
CA ILE A 200 -14.91 -15.26 11.79
C ILE A 200 -16.05 -16.13 12.31
N GLY A 201 -15.77 -17.02 13.27
CA GLY A 201 -16.77 -17.89 13.89
C GLY A 201 -17.76 -17.17 14.82
N ALA A 202 -17.39 -15.99 15.34
CA ALA A 202 -18.26 -15.18 16.19
C ALA A 202 -19.28 -14.35 15.41
N VAL A 203 -19.10 -14.19 14.10
CA VAL A 203 -20.01 -13.42 13.24
C VAL A 203 -21.13 -14.33 12.74
N ALA A 204 -22.39 -13.89 12.88
CA ALA A 204 -23.55 -14.66 12.52
C ALA A 204 -23.61 -14.99 11.02
N ASP A 205 -24.22 -16.13 10.66
CA ASP A 205 -24.42 -16.56 9.28
C ASP A 205 -25.24 -15.55 8.45
N GLU A 206 -26.12 -14.79 9.10
CA GLU A 206 -26.93 -13.74 8.47
C GLU A 206 -26.07 -12.60 7.87
N GLU A 207 -24.82 -12.50 8.31
CA GLU A 207 -23.81 -11.57 7.78
C GLU A 207 -22.88 -12.24 6.77
N ALA A 208 -23.18 -13.47 6.37
CA ALA A 208 -22.50 -14.17 5.29
C ALA A 208 -22.65 -13.36 3.99
N GLY A 209 -21.51 -13.07 3.33
CA GLY A 209 -21.45 -12.22 2.15
C GLY A 209 -20.82 -10.84 2.43
N ASP A 210 -20.79 -10.38 3.69
CA ASP A 210 -20.01 -9.20 4.04
C ASP A 210 -18.51 -9.50 4.06
N THR A 211 -17.73 -8.57 3.54
CA THR A 211 -16.28 -8.66 3.62
C THR A 211 -15.80 -8.41 5.05
N PHE A 212 -14.96 -9.31 5.56
CA PHE A 212 -14.28 -9.16 6.84
C PHE A 212 -12.92 -8.50 6.63
N TYR A 213 -12.68 -7.36 7.27
CA TYR A 213 -11.46 -6.59 7.14
C TYR A 213 -10.54 -6.84 8.32
N ALA A 214 -9.35 -7.38 8.08
CA ALA A 214 -8.32 -7.60 9.08
C ALA A 214 -7.14 -6.64 8.83
N VAL A 215 -6.80 -5.83 9.83
CA VAL A 215 -5.66 -4.90 9.76
C VAL A 215 -4.69 -5.26 10.85
N ALA A 216 -3.43 -5.48 10.49
CA ALA A 216 -2.40 -5.90 11.43
C ALA A 216 -1.11 -5.08 11.27
N ASN A 217 -0.40 -4.85 12.37
CA ASN A 217 0.92 -4.24 12.29
C ASN A 217 1.99 -5.27 11.87
N TYR A 218 3.25 -4.83 11.82
CA TYR A 218 4.30 -5.54 11.09
C TYR A 218 4.51 -6.98 11.57
N THR A 219 4.61 -7.22 12.88
CA THR A 219 4.83 -8.58 13.40
C THR A 219 3.54 -9.37 13.64
N ALA A 220 2.39 -8.72 13.70
CA ALA A 220 1.09 -9.39 13.78
C ALA A 220 0.62 -9.91 12.40
N PHE A 221 1.06 -9.29 11.30
CA PHE A 221 0.59 -9.61 9.97
C PHE A 221 1.02 -11.00 9.45
N PRO A 222 2.29 -11.44 9.55
CA PRO A 222 2.68 -12.76 9.06
C PRO A 222 1.94 -13.94 9.74
N PRO A 223 1.76 -13.97 11.07
CA PRO A 223 0.93 -14.99 11.72
C PRO A 223 -0.53 -14.98 11.25
N LEU A 224 -1.12 -13.78 11.08
CA LEU A 224 -2.48 -13.64 10.56
C LEU A 224 -2.60 -14.23 9.15
N VAL A 225 -1.68 -13.92 8.24
CA VAL A 225 -1.67 -14.47 6.88
C VAL A 225 -1.56 -15.99 6.90
N LYS A 226 -0.65 -16.53 7.73
CA LYS A 226 -0.47 -17.97 7.87
C LYS A 226 -1.77 -18.65 8.32
N GLU A 227 -2.44 -18.09 9.31
CA GLU A 227 -3.72 -18.62 9.81
C GLU A 227 -4.81 -18.58 8.73
N LEU A 228 -4.92 -17.47 7.98
CA LEU A 228 -5.86 -17.34 6.87
C LEU A 228 -5.58 -18.36 5.75
N ASP A 229 -4.31 -18.63 5.45
CA ASP A 229 -3.92 -19.65 4.48
C ASP A 229 -4.25 -21.07 4.96
N GLU A 230 -4.11 -21.35 6.25
CA GLU A 230 -4.50 -22.62 6.87
C GLU A 230 -6.03 -22.82 6.84
N LEU A 231 -6.81 -21.80 7.18
CA LEU A 231 -8.28 -21.83 7.14
C LEU A 231 -8.81 -22.02 5.72
N LYS A 232 -8.20 -21.41 4.72
CA LYS A 232 -8.53 -21.62 3.31
C LYS A 232 -8.29 -23.06 2.86
N GLY A 233 -7.28 -23.74 3.41
CA GLY A 233 -6.91 -25.12 3.08
C GLY A 233 -7.98 -26.15 3.52
N THR A 234 -8.90 -25.79 4.41
CA THR A 234 -9.99 -26.68 4.86
C THR A 234 -11.17 -26.70 3.88
N ASP A 235 -11.29 -25.71 2.99
CA ASP A 235 -12.33 -25.61 1.96
C ASP A 235 -11.71 -25.50 0.55
N ALA A 236 -10.78 -26.37 0.22
CA ALA A 236 -9.97 -26.31 -0.99
C ALA A 236 -10.80 -26.52 -2.27
N SER A 237 -11.26 -25.46 -2.88
CA SER A 237 -11.44 -25.41 -4.34
C SER A 237 -10.97 -24.07 -4.86
N SER A 238 -9.74 -24.12 -5.39
CA SER A 238 -9.15 -23.24 -6.38
C SER A 238 -9.20 -21.71 -6.19
N VAL A 239 -8.22 -21.15 -5.48
CA VAL A 239 -7.54 -19.93 -5.94
C VAL A 239 -6.06 -20.11 -5.67
N ALA A 240 -5.27 -20.15 -6.74
CA ALA A 240 -3.83 -20.28 -6.65
C ALA A 240 -3.25 -19.18 -5.77
N SER A 241 -2.61 -19.59 -4.67
CA SER A 241 -1.68 -18.73 -3.95
C SER A 241 -0.55 -18.40 -4.91
N HIS A 242 -0.53 -17.21 -5.47
CA HIS A 242 0.64 -16.73 -6.19
C HIS A 242 1.64 -16.24 -5.14
N ALA A 243 2.17 -17.19 -4.38
CA ALA A 243 3.50 -17.04 -3.83
C ALA A 243 4.43 -16.89 -5.04
N VAL A 244 4.96 -15.69 -5.24
CA VAL A 244 6.15 -15.53 -6.08
C VAL A 244 7.31 -16.11 -5.30
N THR A 245 7.30 -17.40 -5.13
CA THR A 245 8.45 -18.21 -4.78
C THR A 245 8.86 -18.89 -6.06
N ARG A 246 9.71 -18.24 -6.83
CA ARG A 246 10.56 -19.01 -7.71
C ARG A 246 11.68 -19.62 -6.89
N ALA A 247 11.30 -20.56 -6.04
CA ALA A 247 12.25 -21.43 -5.35
C ALA A 247 12.83 -22.50 -6.27
N ASP A 248 12.42 -22.57 -7.53
CA ASP A 248 12.77 -23.60 -8.49
C ASP A 248 13.89 -23.22 -9.47
N GLY A 249 14.55 -22.07 -9.26
CA GLY A 249 15.64 -21.64 -10.13
C GLY A 249 15.20 -21.33 -11.58
N SER A 250 13.88 -21.32 -11.89
CA SER A 250 13.41 -20.95 -13.21
C SER A 250 13.67 -19.46 -13.46
N ALA A 251 14.32 -19.18 -14.57
CA ALA A 251 14.70 -17.83 -14.98
C ALA A 251 13.50 -16.89 -14.97
N VAL A 252 13.68 -15.70 -14.37
CA VAL A 252 12.84 -14.54 -14.67
C VAL A 252 12.72 -14.48 -16.20
N PRO A 253 11.53 -14.25 -16.80
CA PRO A 253 11.43 -14.11 -18.24
C PRO A 253 12.52 -13.14 -18.72
N THR A 254 13.44 -13.65 -19.51
CA THR A 254 14.58 -12.90 -20.04
C THR A 254 14.22 -12.08 -21.26
N ASP A 255 12.95 -11.94 -21.57
CA ASP A 255 12.47 -11.02 -22.59
C ASP A 255 12.42 -9.56 -22.10
N ILE A 256 13.41 -9.21 -21.25
CA ILE A 256 13.73 -7.81 -20.99
C ILE A 256 14.43 -7.32 -22.25
N VAL A 257 13.66 -6.69 -23.13
CA VAL A 257 14.22 -5.93 -24.24
C VAL A 257 15.22 -4.94 -23.65
N PRO A 258 16.50 -4.96 -24.04
CA PRO A 258 17.46 -3.99 -23.57
C PRO A 258 16.91 -2.60 -23.88
N VAL A 259 16.74 -1.77 -22.87
CA VAL A 259 16.33 -0.38 -23.04
C VAL A 259 17.61 0.40 -23.32
N GLU A 260 17.81 0.82 -24.57
CA GLU A 260 18.85 1.78 -24.88
C GLU A 260 18.44 3.16 -24.38
N LEU A 261 19.04 3.58 -23.28
CA LEU A 261 18.86 4.93 -22.78
C LEU A 261 19.76 5.87 -23.55
N SER A 262 19.21 7.00 -23.98
CA SER A 262 19.97 8.08 -24.64
C SER A 262 20.96 8.78 -23.70
N ARG A 263 20.81 8.56 -22.38
CA ARG A 263 21.66 9.11 -21.31
C ARG A 263 21.70 8.13 -20.14
N PRO A 264 22.74 8.15 -19.29
CA PRO A 264 22.76 7.40 -18.04
C PRO A 264 21.59 7.77 -17.14
N LEU A 265 21.06 6.78 -16.42
CA LEU A 265 20.11 7.02 -15.34
C LEU A 265 20.84 7.74 -14.19
N ARG A 266 20.33 8.85 -13.73
CA ARG A 266 20.85 9.54 -12.54
C ARG A 266 19.94 9.27 -11.35
N ILE A 267 20.53 8.78 -10.28
CA ILE A 267 19.88 8.58 -8.98
C ILE A 267 20.47 9.63 -8.05
N VAL A 268 19.63 10.49 -7.47
CA VAL A 268 20.07 11.43 -6.46
C VAL A 268 19.71 10.85 -5.08
N TYR A 269 20.74 10.54 -4.31
CA TYR A 269 20.60 10.04 -2.95
C TYR A 269 20.74 11.21 -1.97
N LEU A 270 19.60 11.65 -1.43
CA LEU A 270 19.54 12.80 -0.55
C LEU A 270 19.85 12.40 0.90
N TYR A 271 20.78 13.13 1.50
CA TYR A 271 21.14 13.06 2.92
C TYR A 271 21.46 11.63 3.41
N PRO A 272 22.40 10.90 2.75
CA PRO A 272 22.73 9.53 3.08
C PRO A 272 23.21 9.34 4.53
N ASP A 273 23.80 10.37 5.10
CA ASP A 273 24.29 10.44 6.46
C ASP A 273 23.21 10.74 7.51
N ALA A 274 22.09 11.35 7.11
CA ALA A 274 21.02 11.78 8.02
C ALA A 274 19.74 10.95 7.91
N LEU A 275 19.39 10.43 6.72
CA LEU A 275 18.10 9.80 6.44
C LEU A 275 18.15 8.28 6.23
N ASN A 276 19.33 7.66 6.33
CA ASN A 276 19.50 6.21 6.10
C ASN A 276 18.99 5.35 7.28
N LEU A 277 17.92 5.75 7.94
CA LEU A 277 17.37 5.07 9.11
C LEU A 277 16.63 3.78 8.77
N TYR A 278 16.08 3.67 7.56
CA TYR A 278 15.26 2.53 7.13
C TYR A 278 15.85 1.76 5.94
N GLY A 279 17.18 1.84 5.76
CA GLY A 279 17.85 1.10 4.69
C GLY A 279 17.75 1.75 3.32
N ASP A 280 17.60 3.08 3.25
CA ASP A 280 17.54 3.83 1.99
C ASP A 280 18.76 3.59 1.12
N GLY A 281 19.96 3.46 1.70
CA GLY A 281 21.16 3.02 1.01
C GLY A 281 21.04 1.66 0.35
N GLY A 282 20.32 0.73 0.99
CA GLY A 282 20.00 -0.58 0.41
C GLY A 282 19.13 -0.47 -0.85
N ASN A 283 18.19 0.48 -0.89
CA ASN A 283 17.38 0.75 -2.07
C ASN A 283 18.23 1.28 -3.23
N VAL A 284 19.18 2.19 -2.95
CA VAL A 284 20.11 2.72 -3.96
C VAL A 284 20.97 1.59 -4.53
N ILE A 285 21.57 0.76 -3.67
CA ILE A 285 22.37 -0.42 -4.08
C ILE A 285 21.53 -1.38 -4.93
N ALA A 286 20.29 -1.64 -4.55
CA ALA A 286 19.40 -2.50 -5.31
C ALA A 286 19.10 -1.96 -6.71
N LEU A 287 18.88 -0.65 -6.82
CA LEU A 287 18.65 0.01 -8.12
C LEU A 287 19.90 -0.05 -8.99
N GLU A 288 21.08 0.30 -8.45
CA GLU A 288 22.35 0.20 -9.18
C GLU A 288 22.62 -1.22 -9.71
N ARG A 289 22.46 -2.24 -8.85
CA ARG A 289 22.66 -3.64 -9.24
C ARG A 289 21.69 -4.09 -10.32
N ARG A 290 20.42 -3.74 -10.18
CA ARG A 290 19.38 -4.07 -11.18
C ARG A 290 19.62 -3.37 -12.51
N CYS A 291 20.11 -2.15 -12.51
CA CYS A 291 20.53 -1.44 -13.72
C CYS A 291 21.75 -2.12 -14.36
N ALA A 292 22.77 -2.44 -13.57
CA ALA A 292 23.97 -3.12 -14.05
C ALA A 292 23.65 -4.47 -14.70
N TRP A 293 22.77 -5.29 -14.10
CA TRP A 293 22.33 -6.58 -14.66
C TRP A 293 21.60 -6.44 -15.99
N ARG A 294 21.06 -5.27 -16.30
CA ARG A 294 20.32 -4.97 -17.54
C ARG A 294 21.12 -4.14 -18.55
N GLY A 295 22.39 -3.89 -18.24
CA GLY A 295 23.24 -3.04 -19.08
C GLY A 295 22.81 -1.57 -19.12
N ILE A 296 22.03 -1.12 -18.14
CA ILE A 296 21.59 0.27 -18.05
C ILE A 296 22.68 1.08 -17.34
N PRO A 297 23.30 2.10 -18.00
CA PRO A 297 24.23 2.97 -17.34
C PRO A 297 23.55 3.77 -16.23
N VAL A 298 24.12 3.74 -15.02
CA VAL A 298 23.57 4.46 -13.87
C VAL A 298 24.69 5.28 -13.21
N HIS A 299 24.32 6.45 -12.71
CA HIS A 299 25.18 7.31 -11.89
C HIS A 299 24.42 7.70 -10.63
N VAL A 300 25.07 7.56 -9.48
CA VAL A 300 24.50 7.95 -8.18
C VAL A 300 25.20 9.20 -7.70
N ASP A 301 24.42 10.24 -7.45
CA ASP A 301 24.87 11.49 -6.85
C ASP A 301 24.42 11.53 -5.38
N GLU A 302 25.35 11.52 -4.45
CA GLU A 302 25.04 11.76 -3.04
C GLU A 302 25.01 13.27 -2.78
N VAL A 303 23.91 13.75 -2.20
CA VAL A 303 23.76 15.15 -1.76
C VAL A 303 23.65 15.16 -0.24
N ARG A 304 24.66 15.68 0.42
CA ARG A 304 24.74 15.77 1.88
C ARG A 304 24.12 17.05 2.40
N MET A 305 23.85 17.10 3.72
CA MET A 305 23.30 18.29 4.34
C MET A 305 24.25 19.49 4.18
N GLY A 306 23.74 20.57 3.57
CA GLY A 306 24.53 21.77 3.28
C GLY A 306 25.22 21.78 1.89
N GLU A 307 25.10 20.73 1.11
CA GLU A 307 25.52 20.69 -0.30
C GLU A 307 24.35 21.08 -1.21
N THR A 308 24.66 21.77 -2.33
CA THR A 308 23.65 22.21 -3.31
C THR A 308 23.93 21.62 -4.68
#